data_a8adcd00729b69f917bf11f8013e247f
#
_entry.id   a8adcd00729b69f917bf11f8013e247f
#
_cell.length_a   1.000
_cell.length_b   1.000
_cell.length_c   1.000
_cell.angle_alpha   90.00
_cell.angle_beta   90.00
_cell.angle_gamma   90.00
#
_symmetry.space_group_name_H-M   'P 1'
#
loop_
_entity.id
_entity.type
_entity.pdbx_description
1 polymer ?
#
loop_
_entity_poly.entity_id
_entity_poly.type
_entity_poly.pdbx_seq_one_letter_code
_entity_poly.pdbx_strand_id
1 'polypeptide(L)'
;TQPMPNLTISSLNIYPVKSLKGISLARMPLSKRGPIFDREWMIVDSKGKFITQRENAKMALIACDLTEWEDIDRIETATVLTLTLPDGETIDIPLDSNDTPTDEPIAVQVWKDTCFADLEPRATGQLSDFFGAEVRLVRMRSDFKRIVDPDYCVDGNETVGFADAHPLMLISDNSLVELNNRLEIPVEMNRFRPNITISGAEAFAEDNWQILSKGDIDIHMVKPCARCVITTIDQDTADTGKEPLRTLSTFRKIDGKIIFGQDACHKFTGDLAELNVGDTLSPKNRTPG
;
A
#
# COMPACT_ATOMS: atom_id res chain seq x y z
N THR A 1 -15.49 26.70 -21.26
CA THR A 1 -14.65 25.86 -20.37
C THR A 1 -15.60 25.07 -19.49
N GLN A 2 -15.67 23.76 -19.70
CA GLN A 2 -16.39 22.90 -18.76
C GLN A 2 -15.70 23.03 -17.40
N PRO A 3 -16.46 23.10 -16.29
CA PRO A 3 -15.86 23.11 -14.97
C PRO A 3 -15.04 21.83 -14.81
N MET A 4 -13.81 21.98 -14.33
CA MET A 4 -12.97 20.82 -13.97
C MET A 4 -13.73 19.95 -12.98
N PRO A 5 -13.76 18.63 -13.15
CA PRO A 5 -14.43 17.75 -12.21
C PRO A 5 -13.84 17.95 -10.79
N ASN A 6 -14.70 18.09 -9.80
CA ASN A 6 -14.27 18.09 -8.41
C ASN A 6 -13.81 16.68 -8.04
N LEU A 7 -12.51 16.45 -8.13
CA LEU A 7 -11.91 15.20 -7.67
C LEU A 7 -11.89 15.20 -6.15
N THR A 8 -12.39 14.13 -5.54
CA THR A 8 -12.47 14.02 -4.08
C THR A 8 -11.85 12.70 -3.63
N ILE A 9 -11.11 12.72 -2.55
CA ILE A 9 -10.63 11.49 -1.91
C ILE A 9 -11.83 10.75 -1.33
N SER A 10 -12.17 9.58 -1.88
CA SER A 10 -13.29 8.76 -1.44
C SER A 10 -12.90 7.73 -0.38
N SER A 11 -11.68 7.23 -0.41
CA SER A 11 -11.13 6.41 0.68
C SER A 11 -9.62 6.53 0.81
N LEU A 12 -9.14 6.27 2.02
CA LEU A 12 -7.71 6.20 2.37
C LEU A 12 -7.44 4.88 3.07
N ASN A 13 -6.37 4.20 2.68
CA ASN A 13 -6.01 2.92 3.26
C ASN A 13 -4.49 2.82 3.44
N ILE A 14 -4.08 2.19 4.54
CA ILE A 14 -2.71 1.75 4.77
C ILE A 14 -2.68 0.23 4.92
N TYR A 15 -1.52 -0.34 4.70
CA TYR A 15 -1.27 -1.78 4.80
C TYR A 15 -0.02 -1.98 5.66
N PRO A 16 -0.14 -1.99 6.99
CA PRO A 16 1.04 -1.95 7.87
C PRO A 16 2.04 -3.06 7.57
N VAL A 17 1.55 -4.27 7.37
CA VAL A 17 2.38 -5.42 7.00
C VAL A 17 2.18 -5.76 5.53
N LYS A 18 3.29 -5.87 4.77
CA LYS A 18 3.26 -6.28 3.36
C LYS A 18 2.45 -7.57 3.19
N SER A 19 1.48 -7.54 2.26
CA SER A 19 0.59 -8.67 1.93
C SER A 19 -0.46 -9.07 2.96
N LEU A 20 -0.57 -8.42 4.12
CA LEU A 20 -1.68 -8.60 5.06
C LEU A 20 -2.84 -7.65 4.76
N LYS A 21 -3.95 -7.75 5.50
CA LYS A 21 -5.11 -6.86 5.35
C LYS A 21 -4.73 -5.40 5.57
N GLY A 22 -5.45 -4.51 4.91
CA GLY A 22 -5.33 -3.07 5.08
C GLY A 22 -6.22 -2.52 6.19
N ILE A 23 -5.94 -1.29 6.58
CA ILE A 23 -6.71 -0.48 7.52
C ILE A 23 -7.25 0.72 6.75
N SER A 24 -8.56 0.94 6.80
CA SER A 24 -9.19 2.14 6.24
C SER A 24 -9.12 3.29 7.23
N LEU A 25 -8.77 4.47 6.76
CA LEU A 25 -8.56 5.66 7.56
C LEU A 25 -9.47 6.79 7.10
N ALA A 26 -10.01 7.58 8.04
CA ALA A 26 -10.63 8.87 7.71
C ALA A 26 -9.56 9.95 7.42
N ARG A 27 -8.39 9.81 8.04
CA ARG A 27 -7.26 10.73 8.00
C ARG A 27 -5.96 9.93 7.85
N MET A 28 -5.14 10.27 6.89
CA MET A 28 -3.88 9.59 6.58
C MET A 28 -2.69 10.55 6.71
N PRO A 29 -1.90 10.44 7.77
CA PRO A 29 -0.67 11.19 7.91
C PRO A 29 0.39 10.68 6.92
N LEU A 30 1.11 11.62 6.32
CA LEU A 30 2.19 11.37 5.37
C LEU A 30 3.54 11.78 5.96
N SER A 31 4.49 10.89 5.95
CA SER A 31 5.91 11.16 6.14
C SER A 31 6.63 11.26 4.79
N LYS A 32 7.94 11.56 4.79
CA LYS A 32 8.74 11.55 3.56
C LYS A 32 8.85 10.15 2.91
N ARG A 33 8.61 9.08 3.68
CA ARG A 33 8.64 7.69 3.19
C ARG A 33 7.30 7.25 2.58
N GLY A 34 6.22 7.93 2.88
CA GLY A 34 4.84 7.57 2.49
C GLY A 34 3.88 7.73 3.66
N PRO A 35 2.70 7.14 3.56
CA PRO A 35 1.76 7.07 4.68
C PRO A 35 2.44 6.42 5.90
N ILE A 36 2.25 7.01 7.07
CA ILE A 36 2.82 6.46 8.30
C ILE A 36 2.26 5.05 8.52
N PHE A 37 3.15 4.14 8.90
CA PHE A 37 2.91 2.70 9.07
C PHE A 37 2.58 1.91 7.78
N ASP A 38 2.53 2.52 6.60
CA ASP A 38 2.25 1.77 5.37
C ASP A 38 3.45 0.91 4.94
N ARG A 39 3.25 -0.42 4.88
CA ARG A 39 4.29 -1.41 4.53
C ARG A 39 5.60 -1.19 5.30
N GLU A 40 5.48 -0.87 6.57
CA GLU A 40 6.61 -0.73 7.47
C GLU A 40 7.12 -2.08 7.96
N TRP A 41 6.23 -3.09 7.99
CA TRP A 41 6.55 -4.47 8.33
C TRP A 41 6.43 -5.40 7.13
N MET A 42 7.17 -6.51 7.22
CA MET A 42 7.18 -7.55 6.19
C MET A 42 7.43 -8.92 6.82
N ILE A 43 6.79 -9.96 6.29
CA ILE A 43 7.08 -11.34 6.68
C ILE A 43 8.14 -11.88 5.73
N VAL A 44 9.18 -12.49 6.29
CA VAL A 44 10.27 -13.12 5.56
C VAL A 44 10.43 -14.59 5.95
N ASP A 45 10.99 -15.39 5.05
CA ASP A 45 11.40 -16.76 5.35
C ASP A 45 12.67 -16.82 6.21
N SER A 46 13.12 -18.02 6.55
CA SER A 46 14.34 -18.26 7.34
C SER A 46 15.62 -17.69 6.70
N LYS A 47 15.59 -17.40 5.39
CA LYS A 47 16.72 -16.83 4.64
C LYS A 47 16.63 -15.31 4.49
N GLY A 48 15.59 -14.68 5.08
CA GLY A 48 15.36 -13.24 4.97
C GLY A 48 14.69 -12.79 3.67
N LYS A 49 14.20 -13.72 2.84
CA LYS A 49 13.45 -13.40 1.62
C LYS A 49 11.99 -13.13 1.95
N PHE A 50 11.43 -12.06 1.40
CA PHE A 50 10.03 -11.69 1.58
C PHE A 50 9.06 -12.76 1.08
N ILE A 51 7.95 -12.91 1.83
CA ILE A 51 6.82 -13.77 1.49
C ILE A 51 5.63 -12.87 1.13
N THR A 52 4.85 -13.27 0.14
CA THR A 52 3.67 -12.51 -0.31
C THR A 52 2.46 -13.42 -0.53
N GLN A 53 1.31 -12.79 -0.76
CA GLN A 53 0.09 -13.51 -1.17
C GLN A 53 0.31 -14.34 -2.46
N ARG A 54 1.35 -14.07 -3.27
CA ARG A 54 1.66 -14.88 -4.47
C ARG A 54 2.02 -16.32 -4.10
N GLU A 55 2.77 -16.49 -3.04
CA GLU A 55 3.20 -17.80 -2.52
C GLU A 55 2.18 -18.36 -1.53
N ASN A 56 1.53 -17.49 -0.76
CA ASN A 56 0.61 -17.91 0.28
C ASN A 56 -0.61 -16.97 0.36
N ALA A 57 -1.68 -17.34 -0.32
CA ALA A 57 -2.92 -16.55 -0.35
C ALA A 57 -3.54 -16.32 1.04
N LYS A 58 -3.29 -17.23 2.02
CA LYS A 58 -3.81 -17.07 3.39
C LYS A 58 -3.31 -15.83 4.11
N MET A 59 -2.24 -15.19 3.62
CA MET A 59 -1.80 -13.90 4.14
C MET A 59 -2.91 -12.84 4.07
N ALA A 60 -3.80 -12.93 3.07
CA ALA A 60 -4.95 -12.03 2.94
C ALA A 60 -5.92 -12.09 4.14
N LEU A 61 -5.91 -13.18 4.90
CA LEU A 61 -6.84 -13.38 6.02
C LEU A 61 -6.36 -12.78 7.34
N ILE A 62 -5.07 -12.47 7.47
CA ILE A 62 -4.51 -11.88 8.68
C ILE A 62 -4.88 -10.40 8.73
N ALA A 63 -5.70 -10.01 9.71
CA ALA A 63 -6.05 -8.63 9.93
C ALA A 63 -4.92 -7.87 10.65
N CYS A 64 -4.83 -6.58 10.38
CA CYS A 64 -3.95 -5.64 11.07
C CYS A 64 -4.78 -4.56 11.72
N ASP A 65 -4.43 -4.15 12.92
CA ASP A 65 -4.97 -2.98 13.59
C ASP A 65 -3.86 -2.22 14.31
N LEU A 66 -4.04 -0.91 14.46
CA LEU A 66 -3.16 -0.03 15.20
C LEU A 66 -3.96 0.52 16.37
N THR A 67 -3.55 0.20 17.58
CA THR A 67 -4.33 0.41 18.79
C THR A 67 -3.53 1.13 19.88
N GLU A 68 -4.21 1.40 21.02
CA GLU A 68 -3.63 2.07 22.19
C GLU A 68 -3.03 3.44 21.85
N TRP A 69 -3.82 4.29 21.24
CA TRP A 69 -3.44 5.63 20.79
C TRP A 69 -3.42 6.63 21.94
N GLU A 70 -2.43 7.50 21.97
CA GLU A 70 -2.44 8.66 22.86
C GLU A 70 -3.56 9.65 22.47
N ASP A 71 -3.85 9.74 21.15
CA ASP A 71 -4.93 10.53 20.59
C ASP A 71 -5.66 9.70 19.54
N ILE A 72 -6.95 9.39 19.76
CA ILE A 72 -7.75 8.50 18.91
C ILE A 72 -7.87 8.97 17.46
N ASP A 73 -7.73 10.25 17.22
CA ASP A 73 -7.80 10.84 15.88
C ASP A 73 -6.43 10.85 15.18
N ARG A 74 -5.37 10.39 15.85
CA ARG A 74 -4.00 10.46 15.37
C ARG A 74 -3.32 9.11 15.35
N ILE A 75 -3.48 8.37 14.21
CA ILE A 75 -2.92 7.02 14.03
C ILE A 75 -1.40 6.96 14.25
N GLU A 76 -0.69 8.05 13.98
CA GLU A 76 0.74 8.16 14.24
C GLU A 76 1.12 8.10 15.72
N THR A 77 0.14 8.17 16.62
CA THR A 77 0.33 8.00 18.06
C THR A 77 -0.01 6.60 18.57
N ALA A 78 -0.33 5.67 17.67
CA ALA A 78 -0.57 4.27 18.03
C ALA A 78 0.67 3.66 18.69
N THR A 79 0.45 2.88 19.75
CA THR A 79 1.52 2.24 20.52
C THR A 79 1.57 0.72 20.37
N VAL A 80 0.58 0.13 19.68
CA VAL A 80 0.51 -1.31 19.42
C VAL A 80 0.07 -1.58 17.99
N LEU A 81 0.78 -2.46 17.30
CA LEU A 81 0.31 -3.13 16.09
C LEU A 81 -0.24 -4.50 16.51
N THR A 82 -1.52 -4.74 16.31
CA THR A 82 -2.17 -6.03 16.56
C THR A 82 -2.39 -6.78 15.25
N LEU A 83 -1.91 -8.01 15.16
CA LEU A 83 -2.26 -8.94 14.09
C LEU A 83 -3.31 -9.92 14.61
N THR A 84 -4.39 -10.11 13.87
CA THR A 84 -5.44 -11.08 14.20
C THR A 84 -5.46 -12.19 13.17
N LEU A 85 -5.19 -13.42 13.59
CA LEU A 85 -5.24 -14.63 12.76
C LEU A 85 -6.69 -15.04 12.49
N PRO A 86 -6.97 -15.84 11.45
CA PRO A 86 -8.34 -16.27 11.11
C PRO A 86 -9.09 -17.05 12.19
N ASP A 87 -8.38 -17.70 13.11
CA ASP A 87 -8.95 -18.41 14.26
C ASP A 87 -9.28 -17.49 15.45
N GLY A 88 -8.95 -16.19 15.34
CA GLY A 88 -9.17 -15.17 16.35
C GLY A 88 -7.99 -14.97 17.30
N GLU A 89 -6.90 -15.73 17.14
CA GLU A 89 -5.68 -15.49 17.92
C GLU A 89 -5.05 -14.15 17.57
N THR A 90 -4.59 -13.40 18.57
CA THR A 90 -3.99 -12.07 18.38
C THR A 90 -2.51 -12.06 18.75
N ILE A 91 -1.76 -11.25 18.05
CA ILE A 91 -0.34 -11.00 18.29
C ILE A 91 -0.16 -9.49 18.45
N ASP A 92 0.18 -9.04 19.65
CA ASP A 92 0.42 -7.64 19.94
C ASP A 92 1.91 -7.31 19.88
N ILE A 93 2.23 -6.31 19.05
CA ILE A 93 3.58 -5.83 18.80
C ILE A 93 3.64 -4.39 19.32
N PRO A 94 4.30 -4.15 20.47
CA PRO A 94 4.49 -2.80 20.97
C PRO A 94 5.29 -1.94 19.99
N LEU A 95 4.83 -0.73 19.77
CA LEU A 95 5.51 0.28 18.97
C LEU A 95 6.22 1.22 19.94
N ASP A 96 7.54 1.08 20.06
CA ASP A 96 8.30 1.97 20.92
C ASP A 96 8.27 3.40 20.40
N SER A 97 7.87 4.33 21.28
CA SER A 97 7.76 5.76 20.95
C SER A 97 9.09 6.38 20.48
N ASN A 98 10.21 5.74 20.78
CA ASN A 98 11.54 6.22 20.42
C ASN A 98 12.07 5.64 19.11
N ASP A 99 11.39 4.66 18.51
CA ASP A 99 11.76 4.01 17.23
C ASP A 99 13.30 3.83 17.09
N THR A 100 13.93 3.38 18.21
CA THR A 100 15.37 3.23 18.27
C THR A 100 15.75 1.92 17.60
N PRO A 101 16.52 1.96 16.50
CA PRO A 101 16.97 0.76 15.82
C PRO A 101 17.77 -0.15 16.75
N THR A 102 17.59 -1.46 16.61
CA THR A 102 18.36 -2.44 17.40
C THR A 102 19.84 -2.44 16.99
N ASP A 103 20.72 -2.90 17.88
CA ASP A 103 22.15 -3.04 17.60
C ASP A 103 22.45 -4.20 16.64
N GLU A 104 21.49 -5.10 16.42
CA GLU A 104 21.63 -6.29 15.57
C GLU A 104 20.62 -6.31 14.41
N PRO A 105 20.83 -5.45 13.37
CA PRO A 105 19.95 -5.46 12.20
C PRO A 105 20.12 -6.74 11.41
N ILE A 106 19.02 -7.23 10.83
CA ILE A 106 19.06 -8.33 9.88
C ILE A 106 18.92 -7.81 8.45
N ALA A 107 19.66 -8.42 7.53
CA ALA A 107 19.51 -8.16 6.11
C ALA A 107 18.32 -8.97 5.57
N VAL A 108 17.40 -8.28 4.90
CA VAL A 108 16.23 -8.87 4.28
C VAL A 108 16.14 -8.47 2.81
N GLN A 109 15.52 -9.30 2.00
CA GLN A 109 15.39 -9.05 0.58
C GLN A 109 13.94 -8.79 0.19
N VAL A 110 13.71 -7.68 -0.51
CA VAL A 110 12.46 -7.36 -1.18
C VAL A 110 12.77 -7.08 -2.66
N TRP A 111 12.30 -7.95 -3.57
CA TRP A 111 12.67 -7.93 -4.99
C TRP A 111 14.19 -7.96 -5.19
N LYS A 112 14.75 -6.96 -5.87
CA LYS A 112 16.19 -6.81 -6.10
C LYS A 112 16.91 -6.10 -4.95
N ASP A 113 16.17 -5.51 -3.99
CA ASP A 113 16.71 -4.66 -2.95
C ASP A 113 17.06 -5.46 -1.70
N THR A 114 18.23 -5.22 -1.14
CA THR A 114 18.57 -5.66 0.21
C THR A 114 18.30 -4.51 1.18
N CYS A 115 17.46 -4.77 2.19
CA CYS A 115 17.10 -3.81 3.23
C CYS A 115 17.64 -4.28 4.57
N PHE A 116 17.86 -3.32 5.49
CA PHE A 116 18.13 -3.63 6.89
C PHE A 116 16.85 -3.42 7.71
N ALA A 117 16.55 -4.39 8.55
CA ALA A 117 15.33 -4.44 9.33
C ALA A 117 15.62 -4.94 10.76
N ASP A 118 14.72 -4.60 11.66
CA ASP A 118 14.72 -5.11 13.02
C ASP A 118 13.73 -6.29 13.10
N LEU A 119 14.10 -7.32 13.87
CA LEU A 119 13.27 -8.49 14.08
C LEU A 119 12.17 -8.18 15.10
N GLU A 120 10.95 -8.63 14.81
CA GLU A 120 9.81 -8.66 15.73
C GLU A 120 9.63 -10.09 16.31
N PRO A 121 10.37 -10.45 17.35
CA PRO A 121 10.46 -11.83 17.80
C PRO A 121 9.15 -12.36 18.37
N ARG A 122 8.28 -11.48 18.91
CA ARG A 122 6.98 -11.85 19.50
C ARG A 122 6.03 -12.50 18.51
N ALA A 123 6.12 -12.15 17.23
CA ALA A 123 5.26 -12.69 16.19
C ALA A 123 5.77 -14.01 15.57
N THR A 124 7.03 -14.35 15.78
CA THR A 124 7.71 -15.44 15.05
C THR A 124 7.05 -16.80 15.26
N GLY A 125 6.73 -17.14 16.51
CA GLY A 125 6.16 -18.46 16.84
C GLY A 125 4.79 -18.66 16.21
N GLN A 126 3.84 -17.79 16.53
CA GLN A 126 2.46 -17.89 16.07
C GLN A 126 2.33 -17.78 14.53
N LEU A 127 3.11 -16.88 13.90
CA LEU A 127 3.15 -16.80 12.44
C LEU A 127 3.74 -18.06 11.80
N SER A 128 4.81 -18.63 12.38
CA SER A 128 5.39 -19.88 11.88
C SER A 128 4.43 -21.05 11.98
N ASP A 129 3.68 -21.14 13.07
CA ASP A 129 2.62 -22.16 13.25
C ASP A 129 1.50 -21.96 12.22
N PHE A 130 1.04 -20.72 12.01
CA PHE A 130 0.01 -20.42 11.01
C PHE A 130 0.44 -20.76 9.59
N PHE A 131 1.67 -20.47 9.21
CA PHE A 131 2.20 -20.76 7.88
C PHE A 131 2.69 -22.20 7.71
N GLY A 132 2.90 -22.94 8.81
CA GLY A 132 3.49 -24.27 8.78
C GLY A 132 4.95 -24.28 8.32
N ALA A 133 5.66 -23.17 8.48
CA ALA A 133 7.05 -22.97 8.07
C ALA A 133 7.69 -21.88 8.92
N GLU A 134 9.01 -21.94 9.10
CA GLU A 134 9.73 -20.88 9.81
C GLU A 134 9.62 -19.56 9.05
N VAL A 135 8.98 -18.57 9.65
CA VAL A 135 8.88 -17.20 9.14
C VAL A 135 9.22 -16.21 10.25
N ARG A 136 9.55 -14.99 9.87
CA ARG A 136 9.85 -13.89 10.80
C ARG A 136 9.12 -12.64 10.36
N LEU A 137 8.55 -11.92 11.31
CA LEU A 137 8.09 -10.56 11.07
C LEU A 137 9.27 -9.61 11.29
N VAL A 138 9.45 -8.68 10.38
CA VAL A 138 10.52 -7.67 10.44
C VAL A 138 9.95 -6.28 10.23
N ARG A 139 10.53 -5.29 10.88
CA ARG A 139 10.24 -3.87 10.73
C ARG A 139 11.39 -3.16 10.03
N MET A 140 11.09 -2.33 9.03
CA MET A 140 12.10 -1.52 8.37
C MET A 140 12.68 -0.51 9.35
N ARG A 141 14.00 -0.44 9.45
CA ARG A 141 14.69 0.48 10.33
C ARG A 141 14.40 1.94 9.94
N SER A 142 14.26 2.77 10.95
CA SER A 142 14.06 4.21 10.74
C SER A 142 15.27 4.89 10.09
N ASP A 143 16.48 4.40 10.39
CA ASP A 143 17.75 4.89 9.83
C ASP A 143 18.06 4.31 8.43
N PHE A 144 17.31 3.33 7.93
CA PHE A 144 17.50 2.76 6.60
C PHE A 144 16.63 3.49 5.55
N LYS A 145 17.23 3.81 4.40
CA LYS A 145 16.55 4.46 3.28
C LYS A 145 16.54 3.54 2.07
N ARG A 146 15.36 3.01 1.73
CA ARG A 146 15.14 2.36 0.46
C ARG A 146 14.69 3.41 -0.55
N ILE A 147 15.54 3.68 -1.54
CA ILE A 147 15.29 4.71 -2.57
C ILE A 147 14.36 4.16 -3.65
N VAL A 148 13.39 4.97 -4.08
CA VAL A 148 12.54 4.69 -5.23
C VAL A 148 13.39 4.63 -6.50
N ASP A 149 12.99 3.79 -7.47
CA ASP A 149 13.70 3.66 -8.75
C ASP A 149 13.84 5.04 -9.43
N PRO A 150 15.07 5.50 -9.75
CA PRO A 150 15.33 6.82 -10.32
C PRO A 150 14.57 7.09 -11.63
N ASP A 151 14.24 6.06 -12.40
CA ASP A 151 13.45 6.21 -13.65
C ASP A 151 11.97 6.55 -13.38
N TYR A 152 11.48 6.39 -12.15
CA TYR A 152 10.09 6.55 -11.74
C TYR A 152 9.96 7.35 -10.44
N CYS A 153 10.78 8.35 -10.24
CA CYS A 153 10.77 9.27 -9.11
C CYS A 153 10.53 10.72 -9.59
N VAL A 154 10.50 11.67 -8.67
CA VAL A 154 10.33 13.10 -8.96
C VAL A 154 11.70 13.81 -8.94
N ASP A 155 12.45 13.67 -7.83
CA ASP A 155 13.78 14.32 -7.63
C ASP A 155 14.87 13.33 -7.26
N GLY A 156 14.61 12.02 -7.26
CA GLY A 156 15.62 10.98 -7.00
C GLY A 156 15.93 10.74 -5.53
N ASN A 157 15.21 11.37 -4.60
CA ASN A 157 15.41 11.23 -3.16
C ASN A 157 14.24 10.58 -2.44
N GLU A 158 13.21 10.19 -3.19
CA GLU A 158 12.02 9.55 -2.63
C GLU A 158 12.38 8.21 -2.03
N THR A 159 11.81 7.94 -0.86
CA THR A 159 11.99 6.69 -0.15
C THR A 159 10.67 5.94 -0.02
N VAL A 160 10.76 4.64 0.15
CA VAL A 160 9.60 3.76 0.29
C VAL A 160 9.88 2.71 1.36
N GLY A 161 8.83 2.24 2.03
CA GLY A 161 8.89 1.09 2.94
C GLY A 161 9.02 -0.24 2.19
N PHE A 162 8.41 -1.29 2.70
CA PHE A 162 8.40 -2.59 2.03
C PHE A 162 7.34 -2.72 0.91
N ALA A 163 6.74 -1.61 0.46
CA ALA A 163 5.92 -1.60 -0.74
C ALA A 163 6.70 -2.10 -1.96
N ASP A 164 6.00 -2.51 -3.02
CA ASP A 164 6.69 -3.13 -4.17
C ASP A 164 7.65 -2.14 -4.85
N ALA A 165 7.23 -0.89 -5.08
CA ALA A 165 8.08 0.08 -5.76
C ALA A 165 7.89 1.53 -5.29
N HIS A 166 6.66 1.95 -4.99
CA HIS A 166 6.33 3.36 -4.73
C HIS A 166 5.56 3.54 -3.42
N PRO A 167 5.64 4.73 -2.80
CA PRO A 167 4.99 4.99 -1.50
C PRO A 167 3.46 5.06 -1.59
N LEU A 168 2.90 5.37 -2.75
CA LEU A 168 1.47 5.50 -2.95
C LEU A 168 1.00 4.75 -4.20
N MET A 169 -0.21 4.24 -4.13
CA MET A 169 -0.96 3.75 -5.28
C MET A 169 -2.38 4.27 -5.21
N LEU A 170 -2.90 4.79 -6.33
CA LEU A 170 -4.24 5.34 -6.40
C LEU A 170 -5.05 4.78 -7.57
N ILE A 171 -6.37 4.76 -7.39
CA ILE A 171 -7.35 4.30 -8.36
C ILE A 171 -8.58 5.22 -8.31
N SER A 172 -9.19 5.50 -9.46
CA SER A 172 -10.51 6.14 -9.52
C SER A 172 -11.62 5.12 -9.21
N ASP A 173 -12.64 5.53 -8.45
CA ASP A 173 -13.80 4.69 -8.16
C ASP A 173 -14.49 4.23 -9.44
N ASN A 174 -14.63 5.12 -10.43
CA ASN A 174 -15.27 4.80 -11.70
C ASN A 174 -14.45 3.81 -12.56
N SER A 175 -13.14 3.72 -12.36
CA SER A 175 -12.32 2.67 -12.99
C SER A 175 -12.70 1.28 -12.48
N LEU A 176 -13.02 1.14 -11.18
CA LEU A 176 -13.54 -0.10 -10.63
C LEU A 176 -14.96 -0.38 -11.12
N VAL A 177 -15.84 0.64 -11.20
CA VAL A 177 -17.20 0.49 -11.75
C VAL A 177 -17.13 -0.03 -13.17
N GLU A 178 -16.29 0.56 -14.04
CA GLU A 178 -16.12 0.13 -15.43
C GLU A 178 -15.58 -1.30 -15.56
N LEU A 179 -14.64 -1.67 -14.69
CA LEU A 179 -14.16 -3.05 -14.62
C LEU A 179 -15.28 -4.00 -14.21
N ASN A 180 -16.04 -3.67 -13.16
CA ASN A 180 -17.11 -4.51 -12.63
C ASN A 180 -18.29 -4.68 -13.61
N ASN A 181 -18.54 -3.67 -14.47
CA ASN A 181 -19.51 -3.80 -15.57
C ASN A 181 -19.13 -4.87 -16.61
N ARG A 182 -17.86 -5.29 -16.64
CA ARG A 182 -17.33 -6.33 -17.55
C ARG A 182 -17.13 -7.68 -16.87
N LEU A 183 -17.31 -7.75 -15.56
CA LEU A 183 -17.16 -8.98 -14.78
C LEU A 183 -18.52 -9.63 -14.54
N GLU A 184 -18.55 -10.95 -14.56
CA GLU A 184 -19.76 -11.72 -14.17
C GLU A 184 -20.04 -11.56 -12.67
N ILE A 185 -18.97 -11.57 -11.85
CA ILE A 185 -19.01 -11.35 -10.40
C ILE A 185 -18.15 -10.13 -10.10
N PRO A 186 -18.76 -9.04 -9.59
CA PRO A 186 -18.01 -7.84 -9.22
C PRO A 186 -16.93 -8.14 -8.18
N VAL A 187 -15.83 -7.39 -8.24
CA VAL A 187 -14.74 -7.43 -7.24
C VAL A 187 -14.68 -6.13 -6.45
N GLU A 188 -14.16 -6.22 -5.24
CA GLU A 188 -13.97 -5.06 -4.39
C GLU A 188 -12.64 -4.34 -4.65
N MET A 189 -12.57 -3.06 -4.25
CA MET A 189 -11.37 -2.23 -4.39
C MET A 189 -10.17 -2.80 -3.62
N ASN A 190 -10.42 -3.52 -2.50
CA ASN A 190 -9.38 -4.13 -1.66
C ASN A 190 -8.49 -5.15 -2.42
N ARG A 191 -8.99 -5.74 -3.53
CA ARG A 191 -8.19 -6.61 -4.41
C ARG A 191 -6.96 -5.90 -4.98
N PHE A 192 -7.08 -4.60 -5.21
CA PHE A 192 -6.05 -3.77 -5.84
C PHE A 192 -5.15 -3.07 -4.83
N ARG A 193 -5.57 -3.01 -3.56
CA ARG A 193 -4.79 -2.48 -2.43
C ARG A 193 -4.31 -1.03 -2.61
N PRO A 194 -5.18 -0.10 -3.08
CA PRO A 194 -4.81 1.30 -3.20
C PRO A 194 -4.65 1.98 -1.83
N ASN A 195 -3.74 2.97 -1.77
CA ASN A 195 -3.68 3.87 -0.63
C ASN A 195 -4.76 4.95 -0.72
N ILE A 196 -5.09 5.40 -1.94
CA ILE A 196 -6.02 6.49 -2.20
C ILE A 196 -7.00 6.05 -3.28
N THR A 197 -8.30 6.22 -3.03
CA THR A 197 -9.31 6.15 -4.09
C THR A 197 -9.92 7.52 -4.32
N ILE A 198 -10.24 7.81 -5.59
CA ILE A 198 -10.67 9.13 -6.06
C ILE A 198 -12.05 9.01 -6.70
N SER A 199 -12.99 9.81 -6.22
CA SER A 199 -14.31 9.99 -6.83
C SER A 199 -14.37 11.24 -7.69
N GLY A 200 -15.40 11.34 -8.54
CA GLY A 200 -15.66 12.52 -9.37
C GLY A 200 -14.92 12.54 -10.72
N ALA A 201 -14.18 11.47 -11.04
CA ALA A 201 -13.48 11.33 -12.33
C ALA A 201 -14.19 10.33 -13.25
N GLU A 202 -13.98 10.45 -14.55
CA GLU A 202 -14.31 9.40 -15.51
C GLU A 202 -13.44 8.16 -15.28
N ALA A 203 -13.91 7.00 -15.74
CA ALA A 203 -13.14 5.76 -15.65
C ALA A 203 -11.78 5.91 -16.34
N PHE A 204 -10.73 5.50 -15.65
CA PHE A 204 -9.33 5.56 -16.11
C PHE A 204 -8.79 6.98 -16.34
N ALA A 205 -9.44 8.01 -15.81
CA ALA A 205 -8.93 9.39 -15.88
C ALA A 205 -7.56 9.52 -15.20
N GLU A 206 -7.28 8.69 -14.22
CA GLU A 206 -5.97 8.62 -13.53
C GLU A 206 -4.79 8.36 -14.46
N ASP A 207 -5.02 7.77 -15.62
CA ASP A 207 -3.96 7.54 -16.62
C ASP A 207 -3.43 8.85 -17.23
N ASN A 208 -4.25 9.89 -17.23
CA ASN A 208 -3.91 11.21 -17.80
C ASN A 208 -3.40 12.21 -16.77
N TRP A 209 -3.51 11.91 -15.49
CA TRP A 209 -3.01 12.81 -14.46
C TRP A 209 -1.49 12.79 -14.39
N GLN A 210 -0.90 13.95 -14.24
CA GLN A 210 0.51 14.14 -13.92
C GLN A 210 0.67 14.38 -12.41
N ILE A 211 -0.12 15.30 -11.87
CA ILE A 211 -0.10 15.70 -10.47
C ILE A 211 -1.53 15.90 -9.98
N LEU A 212 -1.79 15.48 -8.76
CA LEU A 212 -2.96 15.85 -7.97
C LEU A 212 -2.50 16.66 -6.77
N SER A 213 -3.03 17.89 -6.62
CA SER A 213 -2.60 18.82 -5.58
C SER A 213 -3.69 19.08 -4.55
N LYS A 214 -3.31 19.15 -3.26
CA LYS A 214 -4.12 19.65 -2.14
C LYS A 214 -3.24 20.54 -1.27
N GLY A 215 -3.48 21.86 -1.28
CA GLY A 215 -2.62 22.81 -0.58
C GLY A 215 -1.17 22.70 -1.06
N ASP A 216 -0.26 22.40 -0.14
CA ASP A 216 1.18 22.18 -0.41
C ASP A 216 1.56 20.71 -0.66
N ILE A 217 0.56 19.83 -0.71
CA ILE A 217 0.79 18.41 -1.02
C ILE A 217 0.58 18.19 -2.52
N ASP A 218 1.61 17.70 -3.19
CA ASP A 218 1.57 17.25 -4.57
C ASP A 218 1.74 15.74 -4.64
N ILE A 219 0.81 15.05 -5.29
CA ILE A 219 0.87 13.60 -5.58
C ILE A 219 1.18 13.46 -7.06
N HIS A 220 2.37 12.97 -7.37
CA HIS A 220 2.88 12.79 -8.72
C HIS A 220 2.65 11.38 -9.22
N MET A 221 1.87 11.22 -10.29
CA MET A 221 1.71 9.93 -10.98
C MET A 221 3.00 9.62 -11.74
N VAL A 222 3.75 8.66 -11.27
CA VAL A 222 5.07 8.33 -11.82
C VAL A 222 5.05 7.15 -12.78
N LYS A 223 4.07 6.24 -12.61
CA LYS A 223 4.01 5.03 -13.41
C LYS A 223 2.62 4.39 -13.37
N PRO A 224 2.09 3.88 -14.52
CA PRO A 224 0.93 2.99 -14.50
C PRO A 224 1.20 1.74 -13.64
N CYS A 225 0.27 1.40 -12.74
CA CYS A 225 0.45 0.26 -11.85
C CYS A 225 0.18 -1.06 -12.58
N ALA A 226 1.24 -1.84 -12.80
CA ALA A 226 1.14 -3.18 -13.38
C ALA A 226 0.58 -4.17 -12.35
N ARG A 227 -0.47 -4.89 -12.74
CA ARG A 227 -1.18 -5.82 -11.85
C ARG A 227 -0.65 -7.23 -11.97
N CYS A 228 -0.66 -7.94 -10.86
CA CYS A 228 -0.22 -9.32 -10.75
C CYS A 228 -1.32 -10.21 -10.15
N VAL A 229 -1.01 -11.50 -10.00
CA VAL A 229 -1.94 -12.52 -9.49
C VAL A 229 -2.55 -12.20 -8.12
N ILE A 230 -1.95 -11.33 -7.31
CA ILE A 230 -2.53 -10.92 -6.01
C ILE A 230 -3.95 -10.38 -6.18
N THR A 231 -4.25 -9.68 -7.28
CA THR A 231 -5.59 -9.13 -7.53
C THR A 231 -6.65 -10.22 -7.78
N THR A 232 -6.25 -11.45 -8.08
CA THR A 232 -7.15 -12.59 -8.26
C THR A 232 -7.48 -13.31 -6.95
N ILE A 233 -6.88 -12.90 -5.83
CA ILE A 233 -7.08 -13.49 -4.51
C ILE A 233 -8.20 -12.75 -3.81
N ASP A 234 -9.22 -13.46 -3.38
CA ASP A 234 -10.26 -12.92 -2.52
C ASP A 234 -9.67 -12.57 -1.15
N GLN A 235 -9.83 -11.30 -0.73
CA GLN A 235 -9.19 -10.80 0.48
C GLN A 235 -9.89 -11.25 1.77
N ASP A 236 -11.09 -11.86 1.66
CA ASP A 236 -11.86 -12.34 2.81
C ASP A 236 -11.88 -13.87 2.92
N THR A 237 -11.70 -14.60 1.81
CA THR A 237 -11.70 -16.07 1.79
C THR A 237 -10.34 -16.67 1.44
N ALA A 238 -9.41 -15.88 0.90
CA ALA A 238 -8.16 -16.33 0.28
C ALA A 238 -8.35 -17.25 -0.94
N ASP A 239 -9.57 -17.36 -1.47
CA ASP A 239 -9.82 -18.08 -2.71
C ASP A 239 -9.08 -17.43 -3.87
N THR A 240 -8.52 -18.25 -4.74
CA THR A 240 -7.75 -17.82 -5.90
C THR A 240 -8.50 -18.10 -7.19
N GLY A 241 -8.41 -17.17 -8.14
CA GLY A 241 -9.11 -17.29 -9.42
C GLY A 241 -8.29 -16.77 -10.59
N LYS A 242 -8.97 -16.43 -11.67
CA LYS A 242 -8.38 -15.79 -12.86
C LYS A 242 -8.81 -14.33 -13.01
N GLU A 243 -9.97 -13.99 -12.41
CA GLU A 243 -10.49 -12.63 -12.41
C GLU A 243 -9.90 -11.81 -11.24
N PRO A 244 -9.74 -10.50 -11.39
CA PRO A 244 -10.09 -9.67 -12.55
C PRO A 244 -9.01 -9.60 -13.64
N LEU A 245 -7.87 -10.28 -13.50
CA LEU A 245 -6.75 -10.17 -14.45
C LEU A 245 -7.13 -10.62 -15.86
N ARG A 246 -7.91 -11.70 -15.99
CA ARG A 246 -8.35 -12.18 -17.30
C ARG A 246 -9.15 -11.09 -18.03
N THR A 247 -10.13 -10.50 -17.38
CA THR A 247 -10.94 -9.42 -17.95
C THR A 247 -10.09 -8.17 -18.22
N LEU A 248 -9.28 -7.71 -17.28
CA LEU A 248 -8.37 -6.57 -17.49
C LEU A 248 -7.44 -6.78 -18.68
N SER A 249 -6.98 -8.00 -18.93
CA SER A 249 -6.08 -8.31 -20.06
C SER A 249 -6.70 -8.04 -21.43
N THR A 250 -8.03 -7.98 -21.52
CA THR A 250 -8.76 -7.74 -22.78
C THR A 250 -8.79 -6.27 -23.20
N PHE A 251 -8.64 -5.32 -22.26
CA PHE A 251 -8.78 -3.90 -22.57
C PHE A 251 -7.81 -2.97 -21.82
N ARG A 252 -7.04 -3.49 -20.86
CA ARG A 252 -6.07 -2.73 -20.06
C ARG A 252 -4.64 -3.27 -20.20
N LYS A 253 -4.30 -3.86 -21.33
CA LYS A 253 -2.95 -4.37 -21.59
C LYS A 253 -2.15 -3.33 -22.39
N ILE A 254 -1.08 -2.81 -21.77
CA ILE A 254 -0.16 -1.81 -22.35
C ILE A 254 1.26 -2.38 -22.23
N ASP A 255 2.00 -2.43 -23.34
CA ASP A 255 3.38 -2.96 -23.40
C ASP A 255 3.57 -4.32 -22.72
N GLY A 256 2.59 -5.21 -22.93
CA GLY A 256 2.60 -6.56 -22.37
C GLY A 256 2.18 -6.65 -20.88
N LYS A 257 1.95 -5.53 -20.20
CA LYS A 257 1.55 -5.47 -18.81
C LYS A 257 0.05 -5.15 -18.67
N ILE A 258 -0.62 -5.77 -17.70
CA ILE A 258 -2.00 -5.45 -17.36
C ILE A 258 -1.96 -4.29 -16.37
N ILE A 259 -2.59 -3.16 -16.73
CA ILE A 259 -2.51 -1.91 -15.97
C ILE A 259 -3.85 -1.59 -15.33
N PHE A 260 -3.82 -1.21 -14.04
CA PHE A 260 -5.00 -0.71 -13.32
C PHE A 260 -4.56 0.16 -12.15
N GLY A 261 -4.87 1.47 -12.21
CA GLY A 261 -4.42 2.49 -11.27
C GLY A 261 -3.01 3.03 -11.56
N GLN A 262 -2.55 3.93 -10.71
CA GLN A 262 -1.29 4.64 -10.86
C GLN A 262 -0.43 4.51 -9.60
N ASP A 263 0.83 4.16 -9.78
CA ASP A 263 1.86 4.31 -8.75
C ASP A 263 2.26 5.78 -8.65
N ALA A 264 2.47 6.28 -7.44
CA ALA A 264 2.73 7.68 -7.21
C ALA A 264 3.78 7.94 -6.13
N CYS A 265 4.45 9.06 -6.27
CA CYS A 265 5.28 9.70 -5.25
C CYS A 265 4.59 10.97 -4.76
N HIS A 266 4.95 11.45 -3.58
CA HIS A 266 4.37 12.66 -3.00
C HIS A 266 5.45 13.65 -2.58
N LYS A 267 5.09 14.92 -2.60
CA LYS A 267 5.91 16.05 -2.17
C LYS A 267 5.07 16.98 -1.30
N PHE A 268 5.67 17.49 -0.25
CA PHE A 268 5.08 18.52 0.62
C PHE A 268 6.16 19.24 1.43
N THR A 269 5.81 20.38 1.99
CA THR A 269 6.68 21.18 2.85
C THR A 269 6.61 20.66 4.31
N GLY A 270 7.74 20.70 5.02
CA GLY A 270 7.82 20.22 6.41
C GLY A 270 8.06 18.71 6.52
N ASP A 271 7.87 18.17 7.72
CA ASP A 271 8.19 16.76 8.04
C ASP A 271 6.97 15.84 7.91
N LEU A 272 5.78 16.35 8.17
CA LEU A 272 4.51 15.64 8.10
C LEU A 272 3.49 16.45 7.28
N ALA A 273 2.64 15.73 6.57
CA ALA A 273 1.48 16.27 5.89
C ALA A 273 0.28 15.33 6.15
N GLU A 274 -0.90 15.71 5.66
CA GLU A 274 -2.13 14.98 5.95
C GLU A 274 -3.11 15.03 4.80
N LEU A 275 -3.67 13.87 4.47
CA LEU A 275 -4.81 13.72 3.59
C LEU A 275 -6.02 13.23 4.37
N ASN A 276 -7.20 13.74 4.03
CA ASN A 276 -8.47 13.35 4.66
C ASN A 276 -9.45 12.84 3.60
N VAL A 277 -10.28 11.89 3.97
CA VAL A 277 -11.44 11.53 3.16
C VAL A 277 -12.32 12.77 3.00
N GLY A 278 -12.75 13.06 1.77
CA GLY A 278 -13.47 14.27 1.42
C GLY A 278 -12.59 15.44 0.95
N ASP A 279 -11.27 15.36 1.06
CA ASP A 279 -10.38 16.38 0.50
C ASP A 279 -10.57 16.51 -1.01
N THR A 280 -10.68 17.75 -1.48
CA THR A 280 -10.73 18.06 -2.92
C THR A 280 -9.34 18.18 -3.48
N LEU A 281 -9.11 17.53 -4.62
CA LEU A 281 -7.84 17.51 -5.34
C LEU A 281 -7.95 18.26 -6.66
N SER A 282 -6.92 19.04 -6.97
CA SER A 282 -6.80 19.76 -8.24
C SER A 282 -5.88 18.98 -9.20
N PRO A 283 -6.41 18.47 -10.33
CA PRO A 283 -5.60 17.72 -11.28
C PRO A 283 -4.81 18.64 -12.22
N LYS A 284 -3.55 18.27 -12.47
CA LYS A 284 -2.76 18.71 -13.60
C LYS A 284 -2.54 17.49 -14.50
N ASN A 285 -3.03 17.58 -15.73
CA ASN A 285 -2.90 16.48 -16.70
C ASN A 285 -1.53 16.47 -17.36
N ARG A 286 -1.14 15.31 -17.86
CA ARG A 286 0.02 15.14 -18.73
C ARG A 286 -0.20 15.95 -20.01
N THR A 287 0.84 16.61 -20.49
CA THR A 287 0.79 17.25 -21.82
C THR A 287 0.74 16.13 -22.87
N PRO A 288 -0.20 16.17 -23.83
CA PRO A 288 -0.16 15.24 -24.96
C PRO A 288 1.20 15.38 -25.66
N GLY A 289 1.90 14.28 -25.82
CA GLY A 289 3.16 14.20 -26.56
C GLY A 289 2.94 14.28 -28.07
#